data_4d795d8c4b7e4cae55c0f41efe70643b
#
_entry.id   4d795d8c4b7e4cae55c0f41efe70643b
#
_cell.length_a   1.000
_cell.length_b   1.000
_cell.length_c   1.000
_cell.angle_alpha   90.00
_cell.angle_beta   90.00
_cell.angle_gamma   90.00
#
_symmetry.space_group_name_H-M   'P 1'
#
loop_
_entity.id
_entity.type
_entity.pdbx_description
1 polymer ?
#
loop_
_entity_poly.entity_id
_entity_poly.type
_entity_poly.pdbx_seq_one_letter_code
_entity_poly.pdbx_strand_id
1 'polypeptide(L)'
;MNRREAIVAGVAGIAVAVAAPPIVNAETSSSEHPEVESIRALLRAHDEAFTNQDLKGVMECFAPKAAIMGTGPGEVWSGPEEIKVAYQHFFEGFDKGEQKFEYQFKIGGVTPLMGWLMTAGNVTGKKDGKDIAFPVNISMTVAKHQEKWLIASMHFSTLTGGLDAGSKGN
;
A
#
# COMPACT_ATOMS: atom_id res chain seq x y z
N MET A 1 29.36 -30.03 13.11
CA MET A 1 29.09 -30.13 11.64
C MET A 1 27.95 -29.20 11.29
N ASN A 2 28.26 -28.08 10.70
CA ASN A 2 27.34 -26.94 10.51
C ASN A 2 26.60 -27.12 9.18
N ARG A 3 25.26 -27.02 9.18
CA ARG A 3 24.36 -27.23 8.03
C ARG A 3 24.51 -26.23 6.87
N ARG A 4 25.56 -25.44 6.83
CA ARG A 4 25.80 -24.38 5.83
C ARG A 4 26.83 -24.74 4.74
N GLU A 5 27.46 -25.93 4.80
CA GLU A 5 28.54 -26.28 3.87
C GLU A 5 28.20 -27.35 2.80
N ALA A 6 26.94 -27.70 2.64
CA ALA A 6 26.55 -28.79 1.73
C ALA A 6 25.82 -28.34 0.44
N ILE A 7 25.89 -27.07 0.05
CA ILE A 7 25.27 -26.59 -1.21
C ILE A 7 26.29 -25.80 -2.04
N VAL A 8 27.44 -26.42 -2.33
CA VAL A 8 28.34 -25.97 -3.41
C VAL A 8 28.99 -27.22 -4.02
N ALA A 9 28.23 -27.94 -4.80
CA ALA A 9 28.81 -28.83 -5.83
C ALA A 9 27.70 -29.26 -6.82
N GLY A 10 27.72 -28.73 -8.01
CA GLY A 10 27.17 -29.40 -9.19
C GLY A 10 25.87 -28.85 -9.74
N VAL A 11 25.89 -27.72 -10.44
CA VAL A 11 25.01 -27.52 -11.58
C VAL A 11 25.88 -27.03 -12.77
N ALA A 12 26.34 -27.94 -13.56
CA ALA A 12 26.83 -27.66 -14.89
C ALA A 12 25.67 -27.17 -15.76
N GLY A 13 25.93 -26.11 -16.53
CA GLY A 13 24.95 -25.32 -17.24
C GLY A 13 24.03 -26.07 -18.20
N ILE A 14 22.76 -25.71 -18.11
CA ILE A 14 21.88 -25.62 -19.27
C ILE A 14 21.41 -24.19 -19.31
N ALA A 15 21.97 -23.39 -20.20
CA ALA A 15 21.44 -22.07 -20.52
C ALA A 15 20.14 -22.29 -21.32
N VAL A 16 19.03 -22.43 -20.60
CA VAL A 16 17.71 -22.23 -21.17
C VAL A 16 17.54 -20.73 -21.28
N ALA A 17 17.64 -20.18 -22.48
CA ALA A 17 17.20 -18.84 -22.79
C ALA A 17 15.69 -18.78 -22.53
N VAL A 18 15.28 -18.47 -21.31
CA VAL A 18 13.91 -18.07 -21.00
C VAL A 18 13.76 -16.71 -21.65
N ALA A 19 13.13 -16.67 -22.82
CA ALA A 19 12.67 -15.42 -23.39
C ALA A 19 11.78 -14.76 -22.31
N ALA A 20 12.21 -13.62 -21.79
CA ALA A 20 11.39 -12.84 -20.91
C ALA A 20 10.06 -12.58 -21.63
N PRO A 21 8.91 -12.83 -20.99
CA PRO A 21 7.65 -12.45 -21.59
C PRO A 21 7.70 -10.95 -21.91
N PRO A 22 7.09 -10.50 -23.01
CA PRO A 22 7.04 -9.09 -23.31
C PRO A 22 6.47 -8.38 -22.09
N ILE A 23 7.17 -7.34 -21.63
CA ILE A 23 6.63 -6.42 -20.63
C ILE A 23 5.40 -5.81 -21.30
N VAL A 24 4.24 -6.31 -20.96
CA VAL A 24 2.99 -5.66 -21.34
C VAL A 24 2.99 -4.36 -20.55
N ASN A 25 3.33 -3.28 -21.23
CA ASN A 25 3.13 -1.95 -20.68
C ASN A 25 1.64 -1.83 -20.34
N ALA A 26 1.32 -1.91 -19.06
CA ALA A 26 -0.04 -1.76 -18.55
C ALA A 26 -0.50 -0.26 -18.58
N GLU A 27 0.04 0.50 -19.51
CA GLU A 27 -0.34 1.92 -19.69
C GLU A 27 -1.62 2.14 -20.49
N THR A 28 -2.32 1.09 -20.87
CA THR A 28 -3.50 1.25 -21.71
C THR A 28 -4.70 0.56 -21.10
N SER A 29 -5.59 1.36 -20.57
CA SER A 29 -7.05 1.25 -20.50
C SER A 29 -7.71 1.50 -19.13
N SER A 30 -7.00 1.90 -18.08
CA SER A 30 -7.69 2.18 -16.81
C SER A 30 -8.56 3.43 -16.83
N SER A 31 -8.37 4.33 -17.80
CA SER A 31 -9.15 5.58 -17.91
C SER A 31 -10.51 5.41 -18.62
N GLU A 32 -10.72 4.30 -19.32
CA GLU A 32 -11.95 4.05 -20.11
C GLU A 32 -12.98 3.18 -19.37
N HIS A 33 -12.61 2.52 -18.28
CA HIS A 33 -13.56 1.70 -17.55
C HIS A 33 -14.52 2.57 -16.72
N PRO A 34 -15.84 2.41 -16.84
CA PRO A 34 -16.83 3.29 -16.19
C PRO A 34 -16.71 3.34 -14.67
N GLU A 35 -16.15 2.30 -14.05
CA GLU A 35 -15.99 2.21 -12.60
C GLU A 35 -14.76 2.96 -12.06
N VAL A 36 -13.83 3.37 -12.93
CA VAL A 36 -12.56 4.00 -12.49
C VAL A 36 -12.81 5.28 -11.71
N GLU A 37 -13.75 6.13 -12.14
CA GLU A 37 -14.01 7.39 -11.45
C GLU A 37 -14.66 7.16 -10.07
N SER A 38 -15.52 6.16 -9.94
CA SER A 38 -16.10 5.77 -8.65
C SER A 38 -15.03 5.25 -7.68
N ILE A 39 -14.06 4.49 -8.18
CA ILE A 39 -12.92 4.02 -7.37
C ILE A 39 -12.03 5.20 -6.98
N ARG A 40 -11.75 6.13 -7.90
CA ARG A 40 -10.98 7.35 -7.58
C ARG A 40 -11.68 8.21 -6.52
N ALA A 41 -13.00 8.31 -6.58
CA ALA A 41 -13.78 9.03 -5.58
C ALA A 41 -13.66 8.37 -4.19
N LEU A 42 -13.74 7.03 -4.12
CA LEU A 42 -13.50 6.28 -2.88
C LEU A 42 -12.11 6.57 -2.30
N LEU A 43 -11.06 6.52 -3.14
CA LEU A 43 -9.68 6.74 -2.68
C LEU A 43 -9.48 8.18 -2.18
N ARG A 44 -10.05 9.17 -2.87
CA ARG A 44 -10.02 10.57 -2.42
C ARG A 44 -10.74 10.74 -1.07
N ALA A 45 -11.91 10.13 -0.91
CA ALA A 45 -12.66 10.19 0.34
C ALA A 45 -11.89 9.56 1.51
N HIS A 46 -11.21 8.42 1.26
CA HIS A 46 -10.36 7.79 2.26
C HIS A 46 -9.18 8.68 2.65
N ASP A 47 -8.44 9.24 1.68
CA ASP A 47 -7.27 10.08 1.93
C ASP A 47 -7.67 11.39 2.67
N GLU A 48 -8.79 11.98 2.28
CA GLU A 48 -9.32 13.18 2.95
C GLU A 48 -9.75 12.88 4.40
N ALA A 49 -10.48 11.79 4.62
CA ALA A 49 -10.88 11.36 5.95
C ALA A 49 -9.66 11.04 6.83
N PHE A 50 -8.63 10.38 6.27
CA PHE A 50 -7.39 10.10 6.98
C PHE A 50 -6.66 11.39 7.37
N THR A 51 -6.45 12.32 6.43
CA THR A 51 -5.79 13.61 6.68
C THR A 51 -6.50 14.41 7.75
N ASN A 52 -7.83 14.39 7.76
CA ASN A 52 -8.66 15.08 8.74
C ASN A 52 -8.85 14.30 10.05
N GLN A 53 -8.24 13.12 10.19
CA GLN A 53 -8.44 12.22 11.33
C GLN A 53 -9.93 11.94 11.60
N ASP A 54 -10.72 11.86 10.52
CA ASP A 54 -12.13 11.51 10.58
C ASP A 54 -12.28 9.98 10.56
N LEU A 55 -12.28 9.41 11.76
CA LEU A 55 -12.39 7.95 11.92
C LEU A 55 -13.66 7.39 11.31
N LYS A 56 -14.79 8.11 11.40
CA LYS A 56 -16.04 7.67 10.81
C LYS A 56 -15.95 7.65 9.27
N GLY A 57 -15.45 8.72 8.67
CA GLY A 57 -15.26 8.82 7.24
C GLY A 57 -14.32 7.74 6.70
N VAL A 58 -13.23 7.45 7.39
CA VAL A 58 -12.34 6.34 7.05
C VAL A 58 -13.10 5.00 7.08
N MET A 59 -13.83 4.70 8.15
CA MET A 59 -14.55 3.43 8.29
C MET A 59 -15.63 3.23 7.23
N GLU A 60 -16.25 4.30 6.74
CA GLU A 60 -17.23 4.25 5.64
C GLU A 60 -16.61 3.85 4.29
N CYS A 61 -15.28 3.91 4.16
CA CYS A 61 -14.54 3.48 2.97
C CYS A 61 -14.25 1.97 2.94
N PHE A 62 -14.36 1.26 4.06
CA PHE A 62 -14.00 -0.16 4.15
C PHE A 62 -15.20 -1.10 4.01
N ALA A 63 -14.96 -2.23 3.35
CA ALA A 63 -15.92 -3.32 3.30
C ALA A 63 -16.08 -3.99 4.69
N PRO A 64 -17.24 -4.60 5.00
CA PRO A 64 -17.50 -5.20 6.31
C PRO A 64 -16.51 -6.30 6.74
N LYS A 65 -15.87 -6.96 5.76
CA LYS A 65 -14.86 -8.01 5.97
C LYS A 65 -13.48 -7.59 5.47
N ALA A 66 -13.21 -6.29 5.43
CA ALA A 66 -11.92 -5.79 5.01
C ALA A 66 -10.79 -6.21 5.96
N ALA A 67 -9.57 -6.22 5.43
CA ALA A 67 -8.36 -6.44 6.21
C ALA A 67 -7.27 -5.44 5.83
N ILE A 68 -6.46 -5.07 6.80
CA ILE A 68 -5.27 -4.22 6.61
C ILE A 68 -4.04 -4.98 7.10
N MET A 69 -2.95 -4.88 6.37
CA MET A 69 -1.62 -5.30 6.80
C MET A 69 -0.73 -4.07 6.91
N GLY A 70 -0.08 -3.91 8.03
CA GLY A 70 0.85 -2.82 8.30
C GLY A 70 2.28 -3.13 7.91
N THR A 71 3.21 -2.35 8.45
CA THR A 71 4.64 -2.40 8.09
C THR A 71 5.43 -3.43 8.89
N GLY A 72 4.96 -3.78 10.08
CA GLY A 72 5.61 -4.72 11.00
C GLY A 72 5.09 -6.14 10.89
N PRO A 73 5.91 -7.15 11.23
CA PRO A 73 5.44 -8.53 11.31
C PRO A 73 4.29 -8.68 12.31
N GLY A 74 3.18 -9.27 11.88
CA GLY A 74 2.01 -9.49 12.73
C GLY A 74 1.05 -8.30 12.81
N GLU A 75 1.35 -7.18 12.19
CA GLU A 75 0.42 -6.06 12.06
C GLU A 75 -0.67 -6.38 11.03
N VAL A 76 -1.67 -7.13 11.46
CA VAL A 76 -2.84 -7.49 10.65
C VAL A 76 -4.10 -7.17 11.44
N TRP A 77 -4.98 -6.40 10.83
CA TRP A 77 -6.28 -6.02 11.40
C TRP A 77 -7.40 -6.45 10.45
N SER A 78 -8.39 -7.16 10.98
CA SER A 78 -9.49 -7.73 10.20
C SER A 78 -10.83 -7.34 10.78
N GLY A 79 -11.69 -6.85 9.90
CA GLY A 79 -13.02 -6.37 10.28
C GLY A 79 -13.03 -4.98 10.93
N PRO A 80 -14.23 -4.41 11.12
CA PRO A 80 -14.38 -3.00 11.44
C PRO A 80 -13.74 -2.59 12.78
N GLU A 81 -13.84 -3.42 13.81
CA GLU A 81 -13.35 -3.03 15.15
C GLU A 81 -11.83 -2.97 15.20
N GLU A 82 -11.14 -3.95 14.61
CA GLU A 82 -9.67 -3.95 14.58
C GLU A 82 -9.13 -2.85 13.66
N ILE A 83 -9.75 -2.64 12.48
CA ILE A 83 -9.37 -1.57 11.55
C ILE A 83 -9.54 -0.21 12.23
N LYS A 84 -10.61 -0.02 12.99
CA LYS A 84 -10.83 1.20 13.76
C LYS A 84 -9.69 1.47 14.75
N VAL A 85 -9.26 0.46 15.49
CA VAL A 85 -8.12 0.57 16.42
C VAL A 85 -6.83 0.90 15.67
N ALA A 86 -6.58 0.26 14.51
CA ALA A 86 -5.42 0.56 13.68
C ALA A 86 -5.38 2.04 13.26
N TYR A 87 -6.51 2.58 12.78
CA TYR A 87 -6.57 3.98 12.36
C TYR A 87 -6.43 4.97 13.52
N GLN A 88 -6.92 4.64 14.71
CA GLN A 88 -6.65 5.46 15.90
C GLN A 88 -5.15 5.59 16.17
N HIS A 89 -4.39 4.48 16.09
CA HIS A 89 -2.93 4.50 16.21
C HIS A 89 -2.25 5.26 15.06
N PHE A 90 -2.73 5.09 13.81
CA PHE A 90 -2.16 5.80 12.66
C PHE A 90 -2.34 7.32 12.79
N PHE A 91 -3.46 7.78 13.32
CA PHE A 91 -3.69 9.20 13.57
C PHE A 91 -2.73 9.79 14.59
N GLU A 92 -2.26 9.00 15.57
CA GLU A 92 -1.24 9.44 16.52
C GLU A 92 0.10 9.76 15.84
N GLY A 93 0.34 9.26 14.64
CA GLY A 93 1.57 9.49 13.87
C GLY A 93 1.68 10.87 13.24
N PHE A 94 0.60 11.66 13.19
CA PHE A 94 0.56 12.94 12.46
C PHE A 94 -0.27 13.98 13.19
N ASP A 95 0.07 15.26 12.99
CA ASP A 95 -0.80 16.35 13.34
C ASP A 95 -1.97 16.41 12.36
N LYS A 96 -3.16 16.69 12.85
CA LYS A 96 -4.39 16.71 12.05
C LYS A 96 -4.31 17.74 10.91
N GLY A 97 -4.66 17.33 9.71
CA GLY A 97 -4.70 18.18 8.52
C GLY A 97 -3.34 18.39 7.84
N GLU A 98 -2.26 17.87 8.41
CA GLU A 98 -0.90 18.14 7.92
C GLU A 98 -0.36 17.04 6.99
N GLN A 99 -1.00 15.89 6.93
CA GLN A 99 -0.52 14.77 6.15
C GLN A 99 -0.83 14.93 4.65
N LYS A 100 0.15 14.57 3.80
CA LYS A 100 0.00 14.51 2.34
C LYS A 100 0.68 13.27 1.78
N PHE A 101 0.07 12.71 0.74
CA PHE A 101 0.66 11.66 -0.08
C PHE A 101 1.15 12.24 -1.41
N GLU A 102 2.43 12.03 -1.73
CA GLU A 102 3.03 12.38 -3.00
C GLU A 102 3.34 11.10 -3.77
N TYR A 103 2.43 10.73 -4.67
CA TYR A 103 2.56 9.50 -5.44
C TYR A 103 3.60 9.64 -6.54
N GLN A 104 4.57 8.73 -6.60
CA GLN A 104 5.59 8.66 -7.66
C GLN A 104 5.09 7.87 -8.85
N PHE A 105 4.39 6.77 -8.62
CA PHE A 105 3.71 6.01 -9.66
C PHE A 105 2.44 5.35 -9.13
N LYS A 106 1.55 4.98 -10.04
CA LYS A 106 0.33 4.21 -9.76
C LYS A 106 0.11 3.22 -10.88
N ILE A 107 -0.15 1.97 -10.52
CA ILE A 107 -0.48 0.88 -11.44
C ILE A 107 -1.68 0.14 -10.88
N GLY A 108 -2.62 -0.25 -11.72
CA GLY A 108 -3.82 -0.91 -11.28
C GLY A 108 -4.60 -1.53 -12.40
N GLY A 109 -5.62 -2.27 -12.04
CA GLY A 109 -6.59 -2.88 -12.95
C GLY A 109 -7.96 -2.92 -12.34
N VAL A 110 -8.99 -2.97 -13.17
CA VAL A 110 -10.39 -2.98 -12.75
C VAL A 110 -11.21 -3.96 -13.57
N THR A 111 -12.14 -4.61 -12.92
CA THR A 111 -13.24 -5.41 -13.49
C THR A 111 -14.56 -4.79 -13.01
N PRO A 112 -15.73 -5.23 -13.49
CA PRO A 112 -17.01 -4.70 -13.01
C PRO A 112 -17.27 -4.85 -11.50
N LEU A 113 -16.59 -5.79 -10.82
CA LEU A 113 -16.84 -6.11 -9.41
C LEU A 113 -15.63 -5.91 -8.49
N MET A 114 -14.43 -5.82 -9.05
CA MET A 114 -13.19 -5.74 -8.27
C MET A 114 -12.15 -4.89 -8.99
N GLY A 115 -11.36 -4.17 -8.22
CA GLY A 115 -10.18 -3.48 -8.70
C GLY A 115 -8.99 -3.67 -7.75
N TRP A 116 -7.81 -3.43 -8.25
CA TRP A 116 -6.58 -3.43 -7.46
C TRP A 116 -5.70 -2.25 -7.85
N LEU A 117 -4.92 -1.79 -6.91
CA LEU A 117 -3.99 -0.67 -7.06
C LEU A 117 -2.69 -0.99 -6.35
N MET A 118 -1.56 -0.65 -6.98
CA MET A 118 -0.25 -0.57 -6.35
C MET A 118 0.33 0.79 -6.61
N THR A 119 0.94 1.38 -5.60
CA THR A 119 1.56 2.70 -5.69
C THR A 119 2.78 2.78 -4.79
N ALA A 120 3.73 3.60 -5.18
CA ALA A 120 4.81 4.06 -4.32
C ALA A 120 4.82 5.58 -4.27
N GLY A 121 5.32 6.14 -3.18
CA GLY A 121 5.41 7.57 -2.99
C GLY A 121 6.01 7.94 -1.65
N ASN A 122 5.86 9.20 -1.30
CA ASN A 122 6.27 9.73 -0.02
C ASN A 122 5.04 10.20 0.77
N VAL A 123 5.05 9.94 2.06
CA VAL A 123 4.18 10.61 3.02
C VAL A 123 4.96 11.77 3.61
N THR A 124 4.37 12.95 3.60
CA THR A 124 4.87 14.14 4.29
C THR A 124 3.82 14.63 5.27
N GLY A 125 4.23 15.31 6.31
CA GLY A 125 3.32 15.84 7.32
C GLY A 125 4.06 16.49 8.47
N LYS A 126 3.33 16.70 9.56
CA LYS A 126 3.93 17.14 10.83
C LYS A 126 3.57 16.18 11.96
N LYS A 127 4.44 16.10 12.94
CA LYS A 127 4.21 15.50 14.23
C LYS A 127 4.75 16.40 15.32
N ASP A 128 3.87 16.83 16.24
CA ASP A 128 4.19 17.82 17.27
C ASP A 128 4.82 19.10 16.69
N GLY A 129 4.27 19.57 15.56
CA GLY A 129 4.73 20.75 14.82
C GLY A 129 6.04 20.57 14.03
N LYS A 130 6.66 19.39 14.07
CA LYS A 130 7.90 19.10 13.33
C LYS A 130 7.60 18.38 12.03
N ASP A 131 8.25 18.79 10.95
CA ASP A 131 8.12 18.13 9.65
C ASP A 131 8.63 16.70 9.71
N ILE A 132 7.86 15.80 9.13
CA ILE A 132 8.20 14.37 8.94
C ILE A 132 7.98 13.97 7.49
N ALA A 133 8.82 13.07 6.99
CA ALA A 133 8.69 12.49 5.66
C ALA A 133 9.26 11.08 5.64
N PHE A 134 8.59 10.16 4.96
CA PHE A 134 9.08 8.80 4.75
C PHE A 134 8.48 8.19 3.48
N PRO A 135 9.21 7.28 2.81
CA PRO A 135 8.69 6.55 1.66
C PRO A 135 7.66 5.50 2.08
N VAL A 136 6.67 5.26 1.22
CA VAL A 136 5.64 4.25 1.45
C VAL A 136 5.28 3.55 0.15
N ASN A 137 5.09 2.23 0.22
CA ASN A 137 4.39 1.47 -0.80
C ASN A 137 3.01 1.10 -0.28
N ILE A 138 2.01 1.21 -1.14
CA ILE A 138 0.64 0.82 -0.82
C ILE A 138 0.14 -0.13 -1.91
N SER A 139 -0.40 -1.28 -1.51
CA SER A 139 -1.23 -2.11 -2.36
C SER A 139 -2.63 -2.19 -1.78
N MET A 140 -3.63 -2.16 -2.66
CA MET A 140 -5.02 -2.10 -2.25
C MET A 140 -5.88 -2.91 -3.21
N THR A 141 -6.89 -3.59 -2.66
CA THR A 141 -7.98 -4.18 -3.43
C THR A 141 -9.27 -3.48 -3.05
N VAL A 142 -10.04 -3.10 -4.05
CA VAL A 142 -11.39 -2.55 -3.88
C VAL A 142 -12.40 -3.53 -4.48
N ALA A 143 -13.56 -3.63 -3.87
CA ALA A 143 -14.64 -4.50 -4.34
C ALA A 143 -15.98 -3.76 -4.31
N LYS A 144 -16.85 -4.10 -5.27
CA LYS A 144 -18.22 -3.58 -5.31
C LYS A 144 -19.08 -4.33 -4.32
N HIS A 145 -19.67 -3.62 -3.37
CA HIS A 145 -20.57 -4.14 -2.35
C HIS A 145 -21.89 -3.37 -2.42
N GLN A 146 -22.98 -4.02 -2.80
CA GLN A 146 -24.29 -3.38 -2.97
C GLN A 146 -24.20 -2.08 -3.80
N GLU A 147 -23.63 -2.16 -4.99
CA GLU A 147 -23.41 -1.04 -5.93
C GLU A 147 -22.43 0.07 -5.44
N LYS A 148 -21.84 -0.04 -4.25
CA LYS A 148 -20.83 0.87 -3.71
C LYS A 148 -19.46 0.24 -3.76
N TRP A 149 -18.46 0.98 -4.25
CA TRP A 149 -17.05 0.57 -4.14
C TRP A 149 -16.54 0.77 -2.72
N LEU A 150 -15.87 -0.24 -2.18
CA LEU A 150 -15.29 -0.23 -0.84
C LEU A 150 -13.91 -0.88 -0.87
N ILE A 151 -13.04 -0.47 0.04
CA ILE A 151 -11.72 -1.08 0.25
C ILE A 151 -11.92 -2.45 0.88
N ALA A 152 -11.48 -3.51 0.19
CA ALA A 152 -11.57 -4.89 0.67
C ALA A 152 -10.27 -5.32 1.36
N SER A 153 -9.13 -4.85 0.88
CA SER A 153 -7.84 -5.04 1.56
C SER A 153 -6.90 -3.89 1.28
N MET A 154 -6.00 -3.64 2.23
CA MET A 154 -4.90 -2.68 2.07
C MET A 154 -3.66 -3.24 2.73
N HIS A 155 -2.52 -3.06 2.10
CA HIS A 155 -1.21 -3.29 2.68
C HIS A 155 -0.34 -2.08 2.41
N PHE A 156 0.36 -1.63 3.43
CA PHE A 156 1.36 -0.59 3.29
C PHE A 156 2.67 -1.03 3.95
N SER A 157 3.78 -0.62 3.34
CA SER A 157 5.11 -0.87 3.85
C SER A 157 5.97 0.38 3.72
N THR A 158 6.84 0.58 4.69
CA THR A 158 7.83 1.65 4.68
C THR A 158 9.19 1.09 5.07
N LEU A 159 10.24 1.82 4.84
CA LEU A 159 11.56 1.47 5.34
C LEU A 159 11.57 1.69 6.87
N THR A 160 11.56 0.60 7.62
CA THR A 160 11.77 0.60 9.07
C THR A 160 13.23 0.29 9.35
N GLY A 161 14.03 1.29 9.52
CA GLY A 161 15.47 1.16 9.76
C GLY A 161 16.20 2.13 8.85
N GLY A 162 16.99 3.01 9.44
CA GLY A 162 17.83 3.90 8.68
C GLY A 162 18.68 3.07 7.72
N LEU A 163 18.69 3.44 6.48
CA LEU A 163 19.82 3.14 5.64
C LEU A 163 20.97 3.84 6.37
N ASP A 164 21.73 3.09 7.16
CA ASP A 164 23.01 3.55 7.65
C ASP A 164 23.86 3.86 6.41
N ALA A 165 23.74 5.08 5.94
CA ALA A 165 24.63 5.68 4.96
C ALA A 165 25.98 5.93 5.66
N GLY A 166 26.58 4.86 6.14
CA GLY A 166 27.76 4.91 6.98
C GLY A 166 28.79 3.85 6.68
N SER A 167 28.99 3.50 5.43
CA SER A 167 30.29 2.97 5.04
C SER A 167 31.15 4.11 4.54
N LYS A 168 31.72 4.87 5.44
CA LYS A 168 32.96 5.60 5.14
C LYS A 168 34.03 4.55 4.94
N GLY A 169 34.31 4.23 3.65
CA GLY A 169 35.52 3.53 3.28
C GLY A 169 36.74 4.35 3.76
N ASN A 170 37.58 3.68 4.48
CA ASN A 170 39.00 4.01 4.64
C ASN A 170 39.77 3.47 3.45
#